data_7f61e134759f4252f6b5fef6157fd4a0
#
_entry.id   7f61e134759f4252f6b5fef6157fd4a0
#
_cell.length_a   1.000
_cell.length_b   1.000
_cell.length_c   1.000
_cell.angle_alpha   90.00
_cell.angle_beta   90.00
_cell.angle_gamma   90.00
#
_symmetry.space_group_name_H-M   'P 1'
#
loop_
_entity.id
_entity.type
_entity.pdbx_description
1 polymer ?
#
loop_
_entity_poly.entity_id
_entity_poly.type
_entity_poly.pdbx_seq_one_letter_code
_entity_poly.pdbx_strand_id
1 'polypeptide(L)'
;PSMVRSAAKNHRFVTILTDAADYAELIAQLAENDGATTLDFRRRMAARAYAATAAYDAAISQWFAFADQGETFPPRLATANTRAATLRYGENPHQQAALYVPQRV
;
A
#
# COMPACT_ATOMS: atom_id res chain seq x y z
N PRO A 1 8.55 -7.63 -6.93
CA PRO A 1 7.07 -7.46 -6.91
C PRO A 1 6.29 -8.73 -7.18
N SER A 2 6.78 -9.62 -8.06
CA SER A 2 6.01 -10.82 -8.40
C SER A 2 5.83 -11.77 -7.21
N MET A 3 6.85 -11.94 -6.38
CA MET A 3 6.75 -12.77 -5.18
C MET A 3 5.83 -12.14 -4.14
N VAL A 4 5.89 -10.83 -3.97
CA VAL A 4 5.02 -10.08 -3.06
C VAL A 4 3.56 -10.24 -3.49
N ARG A 5 3.27 -10.06 -4.78
CA ARG A 5 1.91 -10.22 -5.32
C ARG A 5 1.41 -11.65 -5.17
N SER A 6 2.27 -12.63 -5.42
CA SER A 6 1.92 -14.04 -5.26
C SER A 6 1.55 -14.37 -3.80
N ALA A 7 2.34 -13.88 -2.84
CA ALA A 7 2.06 -14.07 -1.43
C ALA A 7 0.76 -13.37 -1.01
N ALA A 8 0.53 -12.15 -1.47
CA ALA A 8 -0.70 -11.40 -1.18
C ALA A 8 -1.95 -12.10 -1.74
N LYS A 9 -1.87 -12.68 -2.93
CA LYS A 9 -2.94 -13.48 -3.51
C LYS A 9 -3.27 -14.69 -2.63
N ASN A 10 -2.26 -15.27 -2.00
CA ASN A 10 -2.40 -16.45 -1.15
C ASN A 10 -2.51 -16.09 0.34
N HIS A 11 -3.03 -14.90 0.66
CA HIS A 11 -3.09 -14.40 2.04
C HIS A 11 -3.90 -15.30 2.98
N ARG A 12 -4.76 -16.17 2.45
CA ARG A 12 -5.48 -17.14 3.27
C ARG A 12 -4.52 -18.03 4.06
N PHE A 13 -3.32 -18.29 3.50
CA PHE A 13 -2.32 -19.19 4.09
C PHE A 13 -0.96 -18.55 4.30
N VAL A 14 -0.70 -17.38 3.71
CA VAL A 14 0.62 -16.74 3.69
C VAL A 14 0.53 -15.35 4.29
N THR A 15 1.51 -15.02 5.13
CA THR A 15 1.70 -13.66 5.67
C THR A 15 2.76 -12.96 4.85
N ILE A 16 2.41 -11.82 4.26
CA ILE A 16 3.36 -10.98 3.51
C ILE A 16 3.48 -9.61 4.15
N LEU A 17 4.70 -9.21 4.47
CA LEU A 17 5.00 -7.89 4.98
C LEU A 17 5.88 -7.15 3.97
N THR A 18 5.55 -5.89 3.72
CA THR A 18 6.28 -5.02 2.80
C THR A 18 6.92 -3.81 3.49
N ASP A 19 6.70 -3.65 4.78
CA ASP A 19 7.24 -2.54 5.56
C ASP A 19 7.77 -3.05 6.90
N ALA A 20 8.98 -2.67 7.24
CA ALA A 20 9.59 -3.03 8.52
C ALA A 20 8.80 -2.48 9.73
N ALA A 21 8.01 -1.42 9.54
CA ALA A 21 7.13 -0.89 10.57
C ALA A 21 6.09 -1.91 11.06
N ASP A 22 5.78 -2.93 10.25
CA ASP A 22 4.81 -3.97 10.61
C ASP A 22 5.43 -5.16 11.35
N TYR A 23 6.74 -5.21 11.51
CA TYR A 23 7.42 -6.33 12.16
C TYR A 23 7.03 -6.52 13.62
N ALA A 24 6.85 -5.43 14.36
CA ALA A 24 6.45 -5.51 15.77
C ALA A 24 5.08 -6.17 15.93
N GLU A 25 4.12 -5.84 15.07
CA GLU A 25 2.79 -6.46 15.09
C GLU A 25 2.86 -7.94 14.70
N LEU A 26 3.71 -8.30 13.73
CA LEU A 26 3.94 -9.71 13.37
C LEU A 26 4.45 -10.50 14.56
N ILE A 27 5.43 -9.99 15.29
CA ILE A 27 6.00 -10.66 16.47
C ILE A 27 4.91 -10.86 17.52
N ALA A 28 4.06 -9.83 17.76
CA ALA A 28 2.93 -9.93 18.69
C ALA A 28 1.93 -11.00 18.24
N GLN A 29 1.59 -11.05 16.96
CA GLN A 29 0.70 -12.07 16.39
C GLN A 29 1.23 -13.49 16.65
N LEU A 30 2.51 -13.70 16.37
CA LEU A 30 3.13 -15.01 16.56
C LEU A 30 3.17 -15.43 18.04
N ALA A 31 3.40 -14.47 18.95
CA ALA A 31 3.40 -14.73 20.38
C ALA A 31 2.01 -15.05 20.93
N GLU A 32 0.97 -14.37 20.43
CA GLU A 32 -0.41 -14.51 20.88
C GLU A 32 -1.12 -15.73 20.32
N ASN A 33 -0.66 -16.27 19.17
CA ASN A 33 -1.35 -17.32 18.43
C ASN A 33 -0.48 -18.56 18.20
N ASP A 34 0.40 -18.90 19.16
CA ASP A 34 1.22 -20.12 19.13
C ASP A 34 2.06 -20.25 17.85
N GLY A 35 2.68 -19.15 17.41
CA GLY A 35 3.51 -19.15 16.22
C GLY A 35 2.75 -18.99 14.90
N ALA A 36 1.48 -18.60 14.97
CA ALA A 36 0.63 -18.38 13.81
C ALA A 36 0.17 -16.92 13.74
N THR A 37 -0.31 -16.52 12.56
CA THR A 37 -0.98 -15.23 12.36
C THR A 37 -2.48 -15.43 12.15
N THR A 38 -3.28 -14.39 12.44
CA THR A 38 -4.72 -14.45 12.18
C THR A 38 -5.02 -14.14 10.72
N LEU A 39 -6.16 -14.61 10.23
CA LEU A 39 -6.61 -14.29 8.87
C LEU A 39 -6.82 -12.77 8.70
N ASP A 40 -7.34 -12.08 9.71
CA ASP A 40 -7.51 -10.63 9.65
C ASP A 40 -6.18 -9.91 9.46
N PHE A 41 -5.15 -10.30 10.20
CA PHE A 41 -3.81 -9.75 10.04
C PHE A 41 -3.27 -10.00 8.64
N ARG A 42 -3.40 -11.23 8.13
CA ARG A 42 -2.94 -11.57 6.77
C ARG A 42 -3.67 -10.76 5.69
N ARG A 43 -4.98 -10.52 5.85
CA ARG A 43 -5.75 -9.68 4.92
C ARG A 43 -5.29 -8.23 4.93
N ARG A 44 -5.04 -7.67 6.11
CA ARG A 44 -4.52 -6.29 6.22
C ARG A 44 -3.14 -6.17 5.59
N MET A 45 -2.26 -7.13 5.82
CA MET A 45 -0.93 -7.13 5.23
C MET A 45 -0.97 -7.33 3.71
N ALA A 46 -1.86 -8.15 3.21
CA ALA A 46 -2.07 -8.29 1.76
C ALA A 46 -2.55 -6.98 1.12
N ALA A 47 -3.46 -6.26 1.77
CA ALA A 47 -3.91 -4.95 1.28
C ALA A 47 -2.74 -3.95 1.20
N ARG A 48 -1.86 -3.92 2.21
CA ARG A 48 -0.65 -3.08 2.19
C ARG A 48 0.32 -3.51 1.09
N ALA A 49 0.47 -4.81 0.88
CA ALA A 49 1.34 -5.34 -0.17
C ALA A 49 0.86 -4.92 -1.57
N TYR A 50 -0.43 -5.01 -1.84
CA TYR A 50 -1.00 -4.53 -3.11
C TYR A 50 -0.85 -3.02 -3.28
N ALA A 51 -1.04 -2.24 -2.22
CA ALA A 51 -0.83 -0.81 -2.28
C ALA A 51 0.63 -0.47 -2.62
N ALA A 52 1.59 -1.17 -2.02
CA ALA A 52 3.02 -0.97 -2.26
C ALA A 52 3.39 -1.33 -3.70
N THR A 53 2.93 -2.47 -4.22
CA THR A 53 3.24 -2.90 -5.59
C THR A 53 2.55 -2.01 -6.62
N ALA A 54 1.33 -1.55 -6.35
CA ALA A 54 0.63 -0.59 -7.23
C ALA A 54 1.39 0.73 -7.32
N ALA A 55 1.88 1.24 -6.20
CA ALA A 55 2.67 2.48 -6.16
C ALA A 55 3.99 2.32 -6.93
N TYR A 56 4.65 1.18 -6.80
CA TYR A 56 5.86 0.86 -7.53
C TYR A 56 5.61 0.84 -9.04
N ASP A 57 4.57 0.15 -9.49
CA ASP A 57 4.21 0.10 -10.90
C ASP A 57 3.80 1.45 -11.45
N ALA A 58 3.09 2.27 -10.67
CA ALA A 58 2.73 3.63 -11.07
C ALA A 58 3.97 4.49 -11.33
N ALA A 59 4.98 4.40 -10.47
CA ALA A 59 6.24 5.12 -10.65
C ALA A 59 6.96 4.71 -11.93
N ILE A 60 7.03 3.40 -12.20
CA ILE A 60 7.63 2.88 -13.43
C ILE A 60 6.86 3.35 -14.66
N SER A 61 5.54 3.26 -14.62
CA SER A 61 4.66 3.69 -15.71
C SER A 61 4.86 5.16 -16.06
N GLN A 62 4.95 6.02 -15.04
CA GLN A 62 5.18 7.44 -15.25
C GLN A 62 6.55 7.72 -15.85
N TRP A 63 7.58 7.03 -15.37
CA TRP A 63 8.92 7.19 -15.92
C TRP A 63 8.96 6.86 -17.41
N PHE A 64 8.37 5.73 -17.80
CA PHE A 64 8.32 5.33 -19.22
C PHE A 64 7.52 6.34 -20.04
N ALA A 65 6.36 6.76 -19.59
CA ALA A 65 5.52 7.68 -20.34
C ALA A 65 6.19 9.03 -20.55
N PHE A 66 6.69 9.64 -19.50
CA PHE A 66 7.16 11.02 -19.54
C PHE A 66 8.65 11.13 -19.82
N ALA A 67 9.49 10.40 -19.12
CA ALA A 67 10.94 10.52 -19.26
C ALA A 67 11.48 9.76 -20.47
N ASP A 68 11.02 8.53 -20.70
CA ASP A 68 11.52 7.71 -21.78
C ASP A 68 10.85 8.02 -23.12
N GLN A 69 9.53 8.04 -23.17
CA GLN A 69 8.76 8.24 -24.41
C GLN A 69 8.42 9.70 -24.69
N GLY A 70 8.62 10.61 -23.72
CA GLY A 70 8.34 12.03 -23.88
C GLY A 70 6.88 12.36 -24.16
N GLU A 71 5.96 11.55 -23.67
CA GLU A 71 4.52 11.77 -23.88
C GLU A 71 4.04 13.00 -23.13
N THR A 72 3.18 13.79 -23.78
CA THR A 72 2.51 14.93 -23.12
C THR A 72 1.24 14.46 -22.42
N PHE A 73 0.47 13.62 -23.09
CA PHE A 73 -0.81 13.11 -22.58
C PHE A 73 -0.91 11.60 -22.83
N PRO A 74 -0.39 10.77 -21.91
CA PRO A 74 -0.47 9.31 -22.10
C PRO A 74 -1.94 8.84 -22.07
N PRO A 75 -2.28 7.77 -22.81
CA PRO A 75 -3.64 7.23 -22.85
C PRO A 75 -4.15 6.79 -21.48
N ARG A 76 -3.25 6.40 -20.60
CA ARG A 76 -3.57 6.02 -19.21
C ARG A 76 -2.55 6.66 -18.28
N LEU A 77 -3.04 7.34 -17.27
CA LEU A 77 -2.21 7.93 -16.23
C LEU A 77 -2.36 7.14 -14.94
N ALA A 78 -1.29 6.50 -14.51
CA ALA A 78 -1.24 5.80 -13.23
C ALA A 78 -0.53 6.68 -12.20
N THR A 79 -1.18 6.91 -11.07
CA THR A 79 -0.62 7.72 -9.98
C THR A 79 -0.69 6.98 -8.65
N ALA A 80 0.23 7.29 -7.76
CA ALA A 80 0.19 6.84 -6.39
C ALA A 80 0.36 8.03 -5.46
N ASN A 81 -0.44 8.06 -4.39
CA ASN A 81 -0.45 9.15 -3.43
C ASN A 81 -0.32 8.61 -2.02
N THR A 82 0.36 9.37 -1.17
CA THR A 82 0.53 9.04 0.24
C THR A 82 -0.26 10.03 1.08
N ARG A 83 -0.95 9.53 2.11
CA ARG A 83 -1.67 10.39 3.03
C ARG A 83 -0.67 11.23 3.84
N ALA A 84 -0.75 12.56 3.69
CA ALA A 84 0.09 13.50 4.40
C ALA A 84 -0.52 13.92 5.74
N ALA A 85 -1.85 14.04 5.81
CA ALA A 85 -2.54 14.46 7.02
C ALA A 85 -3.99 14.01 7.01
N THR A 86 -4.54 13.80 8.19
CA THR A 86 -5.99 13.70 8.40
C THR A 86 -6.47 15.07 8.87
N LEU A 87 -7.51 15.60 8.23
CA LEU A 87 -7.99 16.93 8.49
C LEU A 87 -9.07 16.92 9.57
N ARG A 88 -9.10 17.99 10.38
CA ARG A 88 -10.14 18.22 11.38
C ARG A 88 -11.16 19.21 10.84
N TYR A 89 -12.45 18.91 11.04
CA TYR A 89 -13.53 19.85 10.76
C TYR A 89 -14.16 20.30 12.08
N GLY A 90 -14.19 21.63 12.31
CA GLY A 90 -14.73 22.20 13.52
C GLY A 90 -16.26 22.29 13.55
N GLU A 91 -16.90 22.46 12.40
CA GLU A 91 -18.32 22.78 12.32
C GLU A 91 -19.22 21.61 11.93
N ASN A 92 -18.67 20.54 11.35
CA ASN A 92 -19.46 19.39 10.94
C ASN A 92 -18.78 18.08 11.36
N PRO A 93 -19.13 17.52 12.55
CA PRO A 93 -18.45 16.33 13.08
C PRO A 93 -18.70 15.06 12.28
N HIS A 94 -19.65 15.07 11.33
CA HIS A 94 -19.92 13.91 10.47
C HIS A 94 -19.05 13.84 9.22
N GLN A 95 -18.32 14.91 8.92
CA GLN A 95 -17.42 14.95 7.77
C GLN A 95 -16.00 14.59 8.19
N GLN A 96 -15.39 13.76 7.38
CA GLN A 96 -13.99 13.40 7.51
C GLN A 96 -13.25 13.73 6.21
N ALA A 97 -12.01 14.14 6.30
CA ALA A 97 -11.17 14.35 5.14
C ALA A 97 -9.72 14.06 5.46
N ALA A 98 -8.96 13.80 4.41
CA ALA A 98 -7.52 13.60 4.49
C ALA A 98 -6.86 14.28 3.29
N LEU A 99 -5.62 14.68 3.48
CA LEU A 99 -4.78 15.22 2.42
C LEU A 99 -3.85 14.12 1.94
N TYR A 100 -3.87 13.89 0.63
CA TYR A 100 -2.94 12.99 -0.03
C TYR A 100 -2.00 13.81 -0.91
N VAL A 101 -0.75 13.39 -0.96
CA VAL A 101 0.28 14.03 -1.79
C VAL A 101 0.89 13.00 -2.73
N PRO A 102 1.35 13.41 -3.93
CA PRO A 102 2.02 12.49 -4.84
C PRO A 102 3.21 11.83 -4.16
N GLN A 103 3.36 10.52 -4.40
CA GLN A 103 4.51 9.80 -3.92
C GLN A 103 5.74 10.24 -4.69
N ARG A 104 6.79 10.65 -3.98
CA ARG A 104 8.08 10.93 -4.59
C ARG A 104 8.85 9.63 -4.78
N VAL A 105 9.41 9.51 -5.93
CA VAL A 105 10.28 8.38 -6.27
C VAL A 105 11.73 8.74 -5.94
#